data_e288e9bda18c21b772bbfe7e57ae5a8d
#
_entry.id   e288e9bda18c21b772bbfe7e57ae5a8d
#
_cell.length_a   1.000
_cell.length_b   1.000
_cell.length_c   1.000
_cell.angle_alpha   90.00
_cell.angle_beta   90.00
_cell.angle_gamma   90.00
#
_symmetry.space_group_name_H-M   'P 1'
#
loop_
_entity.id
_entity.type
_entity.pdbx_description
1 polymer ?
#
loop_
_entity_poly.entity_id
_entity_poly.type
_entity_poly.pdbx_seq_one_letter_code
_entity_poly.pdbx_strand_id
1 'polypeptide(L)'
;MKIRFLFFPLILASQFSVTATGPWGSGVPGSPEMLEFEAKWLPMASSPAKMRGHESFNQQKYGMFIHWGLYSQLGGVYKGKKLEEGGTGPRVAEWVMRRKEIPRAEYAKLADSFNPTRFNAEEWVEVAKAAGMKYMVITSKHHDGFALFDSDVSDFNVVDGSPFGRDIIRELEQACEKAGIAFGVYYSHSID
;
A
#
# COMPACT_ATOMS: atom_id res chain seq x y z
N MET A 1 -0.39 33.62 -33.78
CA MET A 1 -1.48 33.79 -32.79
C MET A 1 -1.13 32.93 -31.60
N LYS A 2 -0.61 33.53 -30.52
CA LYS A 2 -0.14 32.82 -29.30
C LYS A 2 -1.30 32.80 -28.30
N ILE A 3 -1.91 31.63 -28.07
CA ILE A 3 -2.93 31.45 -27.04
C ILE A 3 -2.20 31.30 -25.70
N ARG A 4 -2.33 32.32 -24.85
CA ARG A 4 -1.90 32.26 -23.45
C ARG A 4 -2.99 31.58 -22.63
N PHE A 5 -2.72 30.38 -22.15
CA PHE A 5 -3.56 29.80 -21.09
C PHE A 5 -3.23 30.48 -19.76
N LEU A 6 -4.16 31.28 -19.29
CA LEU A 6 -4.18 31.74 -17.89
C LEU A 6 -4.69 30.58 -17.03
N PHE A 7 -3.80 29.98 -16.26
CA PHE A 7 -4.18 29.08 -15.17
C PHE A 7 -4.73 29.93 -14.02
N PHE A 8 -6.01 29.78 -13.72
CA PHE A 8 -6.61 30.25 -12.48
C PHE A 8 -6.45 29.15 -11.42
N PRO A 9 -5.69 29.37 -10.36
CA PRO A 9 -5.56 28.37 -9.26
C PRO A 9 -6.61 28.56 -8.16
N LEU A 10 -7.83 29.02 -8.46
CA LEU A 10 -8.77 29.46 -7.42
C LEU A 10 -10.14 28.78 -7.42
N ILE A 11 -10.35 27.62 -8.05
CA ILE A 11 -11.67 27.01 -8.10
C ILE A 11 -11.68 25.57 -7.59
N LEU A 12 -10.85 25.19 -6.63
CA LEU A 12 -11.00 23.87 -5.98
C LEU A 12 -11.16 23.90 -4.46
N ALA A 13 -11.26 25.09 -3.86
CA ALA A 13 -11.43 25.20 -2.40
C ALA A 13 -12.88 25.28 -1.91
N SER A 14 -13.88 25.30 -2.81
CA SER A 14 -15.27 25.63 -2.39
C SER A 14 -16.29 24.50 -2.50
N GLN A 15 -15.91 23.25 -2.76
CA GLN A 15 -16.89 22.17 -2.91
C GLN A 15 -16.67 20.91 -2.07
N PHE A 16 -15.75 20.93 -1.09
CA PHE A 16 -15.68 19.84 -0.10
C PHE A 16 -16.12 20.34 1.26
N SER A 17 -17.41 20.44 1.50
CA SER A 17 -17.97 20.41 2.85
C SER A 17 -17.82 18.98 3.41
N VAL A 18 -16.60 18.62 3.82
CA VAL A 18 -16.37 17.40 4.58
C VAL A 18 -16.51 17.75 6.05
N THR A 19 -17.70 17.51 6.62
CA THR A 19 -17.89 17.42 8.06
C THR A 19 -17.29 16.09 8.55
N ALA A 20 -15.97 15.97 8.52
CA ALA A 20 -15.28 14.83 9.10
C ALA A 20 -14.85 15.18 10.52
N THR A 21 -15.63 14.78 11.49
CA THR A 21 -15.21 14.66 12.90
C THR A 21 -14.30 13.43 13.00
N GLY A 22 -13.06 13.57 12.61
CA GLY A 22 -12.03 12.53 12.74
C GLY A 22 -10.90 13.01 13.64
N PRO A 23 -9.92 12.16 13.96
CA PRO A 23 -8.75 12.52 14.78
C PRO A 23 -7.85 13.61 14.15
N TRP A 24 -8.24 14.14 13.00
CA TRP A 24 -7.55 15.15 12.21
C TRP A 24 -8.13 16.57 12.35
N GLY A 25 -8.90 16.85 13.42
CA GLY A 25 -9.54 18.13 13.68
C GLY A 25 -10.95 18.23 13.07
N SER A 26 -11.59 19.38 13.28
CA SER A 26 -12.98 19.62 12.84
C SER A 26 -13.18 19.67 11.33
N GLY A 27 -12.11 19.72 10.56
CA GLY A 27 -12.15 19.87 9.10
C GLY A 27 -12.83 21.13 8.59
N VAL A 28 -13.14 22.07 9.48
CA VAL A 28 -13.78 23.35 9.13
C VAL A 28 -12.74 24.27 8.51
N PRO A 29 -12.91 24.69 7.25
CA PRO A 29 -12.00 25.63 6.62
C PRO A 29 -11.82 26.91 7.46
N GLY A 30 -10.56 27.27 7.74
CA GLY A 30 -10.24 28.45 8.55
C GLY A 30 -10.31 28.25 10.06
N SER A 31 -10.59 27.05 10.57
CA SER A 31 -10.45 26.75 12.00
C SER A 31 -8.97 26.82 12.43
N PRO A 32 -8.67 27.14 13.70
CA PRO A 32 -7.29 27.16 14.19
C PRO A 32 -6.52 25.88 13.91
N GLU A 33 -7.16 24.72 14.08
CA GLU A 33 -6.56 23.41 13.82
C GLU A 33 -6.27 23.19 12.32
N MET A 34 -7.17 23.67 11.45
CA MET A 34 -6.95 23.59 10.01
C MET A 34 -5.83 24.53 9.56
N LEU A 35 -5.76 25.74 10.09
CA LEU A 35 -4.70 26.69 9.81
C LEU A 35 -3.33 26.17 10.29
N GLU A 36 -3.27 25.54 11.45
CA GLU A 36 -2.05 24.88 11.94
C GLU A 36 -1.64 23.71 11.05
N PHE A 37 -2.60 22.88 10.66
CA PHE A 37 -2.37 21.79 9.72
C PHE A 37 -1.85 22.30 8.37
N GLU A 38 -2.48 23.31 7.80
CA GLU A 38 -2.07 23.92 6.54
C GLU A 38 -0.67 24.55 6.66
N ALA A 39 -0.40 25.31 7.70
CA ALA A 39 0.92 25.91 7.93
C ALA A 39 2.03 24.86 8.01
N LYS A 40 1.77 23.72 8.61
CA LYS A 40 2.72 22.62 8.76
C LYS A 40 2.90 21.79 7.48
N TRP A 41 1.80 21.45 6.81
CA TRP A 41 1.81 20.45 5.75
C TRP A 41 1.83 21.02 4.33
N LEU A 42 1.26 22.20 4.09
CA LEU A 42 1.26 22.84 2.78
C LEU A 42 2.68 23.06 2.21
N PRO A 43 3.66 23.57 2.99
CA PRO A 43 5.03 23.74 2.48
C PRO A 43 5.68 22.40 2.08
N MET A 44 5.35 21.33 2.80
CA MET A 44 5.83 20.00 2.46
C MET A 44 5.13 19.44 1.20
N ALA A 45 3.82 19.66 1.06
CA ALA A 45 3.03 19.20 -0.08
C ALA A 45 3.42 19.93 -1.38
N SER A 46 3.76 21.23 -1.29
CA SER A 46 4.14 22.07 -2.43
C SER A 46 5.65 22.13 -2.70
N SER A 47 6.46 21.31 -2.02
CA SER A 47 7.89 21.28 -2.31
C SER A 47 8.18 20.86 -3.76
N PRO A 48 9.19 21.47 -4.43
CA PRO A 48 9.51 21.13 -5.83
C PRO A 48 9.76 19.63 -6.07
N ALA A 49 10.31 18.94 -5.07
CA ALA A 49 10.55 17.49 -5.15
C ALA A 49 9.24 16.70 -5.20
N LYS A 50 8.27 17.05 -4.33
CA LYS A 50 6.96 16.39 -4.34
C LYS A 50 6.15 16.71 -5.58
N MET A 51 6.20 17.95 -6.06
CA MET A 51 5.53 18.32 -7.30
C MET A 51 6.08 17.53 -8.49
N ARG A 52 7.39 17.36 -8.59
CA ARG A 52 8.00 16.48 -9.61
C ARG A 52 7.58 15.02 -9.45
N GLY A 53 7.48 14.53 -8.21
CA GLY A 53 6.98 13.17 -7.93
C GLY A 53 5.54 12.97 -8.40
N HIS A 54 4.65 13.92 -8.11
CA HIS A 54 3.27 13.91 -8.59
C HIS A 54 3.18 13.93 -10.12
N GLU A 55 3.96 14.80 -10.76
CA GLU A 55 3.98 14.88 -12.21
C GLU A 55 4.49 13.58 -12.83
N SER A 56 5.58 13.03 -12.31
CA SER A 56 6.13 11.74 -12.74
C SER A 56 5.09 10.63 -12.59
N PHE A 57 4.41 10.54 -11.44
CA PHE A 57 3.34 9.56 -11.21
C PHE A 57 2.19 9.72 -12.21
N ASN A 58 1.75 10.97 -12.44
CA ASN A 58 0.68 11.26 -13.40
C ASN A 58 1.05 10.91 -14.84
N GLN A 59 2.33 10.98 -15.20
CA GLN A 59 2.83 10.57 -16.52
C GLN A 59 2.92 9.06 -16.68
N GLN A 60 3.19 8.34 -15.60
CA GLN A 60 3.31 6.87 -15.62
C GLN A 60 2.00 6.15 -15.92
N LYS A 61 0.87 6.64 -15.41
CA LYS A 61 -0.54 6.24 -15.67
C LYS A 61 -0.90 4.78 -15.47
N TYR A 62 -0.03 3.84 -15.77
CA TYR A 62 -0.31 2.41 -15.76
C TYR A 62 0.77 1.65 -15.00
N GLY A 63 0.36 0.92 -13.97
CA GLY A 63 1.24 0.14 -13.10
C GLY A 63 0.59 -1.10 -12.54
N MET A 64 1.39 -1.95 -11.93
CA MET A 64 0.96 -3.16 -11.23
C MET A 64 0.85 -2.87 -9.74
N PHE A 65 -0.28 -3.25 -9.13
CA PHE A 65 -0.42 -3.25 -7.69
C PHE A 65 -0.68 -4.67 -7.19
N ILE A 66 0.21 -5.17 -6.32
CA ILE A 66 0.20 -6.53 -5.81
C ILE A 66 -0.21 -6.52 -4.34
N HIS A 67 -1.28 -7.25 -4.00
CA HIS A 67 -1.64 -7.58 -2.64
C HIS A 67 -1.21 -9.02 -2.36
N TRP A 68 -0.21 -9.20 -1.51
CA TRP A 68 0.34 -10.50 -1.18
C TRP A 68 0.80 -10.58 0.27
N GLY A 69 0.57 -11.70 0.93
CA GLY A 69 0.93 -11.95 2.31
C GLY A 69 0.38 -13.29 2.79
N LEU A 70 0.37 -13.53 4.09
CA LEU A 70 -0.13 -14.77 4.69
C LEU A 70 -1.57 -15.07 4.30
N TYR A 71 -2.41 -14.04 4.17
CA TYR A 71 -3.81 -14.14 3.76
C TYR A 71 -3.99 -14.80 2.38
N SER A 72 -2.99 -14.74 1.51
CA SER A 72 -3.05 -15.38 0.19
C SER A 72 -3.09 -16.91 0.26
N GLN A 73 -2.54 -17.51 1.33
CA GLN A 73 -2.57 -18.97 1.55
C GLN A 73 -3.98 -19.49 1.82
N LEU A 74 -4.86 -18.61 2.36
CA LEU A 74 -6.23 -19.00 2.69
C LEU A 74 -7.15 -19.03 1.47
N GLY A 75 -6.77 -18.41 0.35
CA GLY A 75 -7.56 -18.39 -0.88
C GLY A 75 -9.00 -17.89 -0.70
N GLY A 76 -9.23 -16.99 0.27
CA GLY A 76 -10.55 -16.46 0.59
C GLY A 76 -11.45 -17.41 1.39
N VAL A 77 -10.92 -18.52 1.93
CA VAL A 77 -11.68 -19.50 2.72
C VAL A 77 -10.98 -19.74 4.06
N TYR A 78 -11.74 -19.69 5.15
CA TYR A 78 -11.24 -20.04 6.48
C TYR A 78 -12.20 -21.02 7.16
N LYS A 79 -11.67 -22.17 7.60
CA LYS A 79 -12.46 -23.28 8.21
C LYS A 79 -13.71 -23.63 7.40
N GLY A 80 -13.57 -23.73 6.07
CA GLY A 80 -14.64 -24.07 5.15
C GLY A 80 -15.64 -22.96 4.85
N LYS A 81 -15.52 -21.77 5.45
CA LYS A 81 -16.40 -20.63 5.22
C LYS A 81 -15.71 -19.60 4.30
N LYS A 82 -16.40 -19.23 3.23
CA LYS A 82 -15.93 -18.18 2.30
C LYS A 82 -15.91 -16.82 2.97
N LEU A 83 -15.10 -15.91 2.44
CA LEU A 83 -14.95 -14.55 2.93
C LEU A 83 -16.25 -13.76 2.89
N GLU A 84 -17.12 -14.02 1.93
CA GLU A 84 -18.44 -13.41 1.79
C GLU A 84 -19.41 -13.80 2.90
N GLU A 85 -19.20 -14.97 3.52
CA GLU A 85 -20.09 -15.52 4.52
C GLU A 85 -19.81 -14.97 5.92
N GLY A 86 -20.71 -14.12 6.42
CA GLY A 86 -20.64 -13.56 7.79
C GLY A 86 -19.45 -12.62 8.02
N GLY A 87 -19.23 -12.28 9.29
CA GLY A 87 -18.13 -11.41 9.74
C GLY A 87 -18.35 -9.93 9.48
N THR A 88 -17.43 -9.09 9.98
CA THR A 88 -17.45 -7.63 9.87
C THR A 88 -16.28 -7.13 9.00
N GLY A 89 -16.41 -5.94 8.41
CA GLY A 89 -15.37 -5.32 7.60
C GLY A 89 -15.37 -5.72 6.13
N PRO A 90 -14.36 -5.29 5.37
CA PRO A 90 -14.25 -5.54 3.93
C PRO A 90 -14.19 -7.03 3.57
N ARG A 91 -14.71 -7.37 2.37
CA ARG A 91 -14.77 -8.75 1.87
C ARG A 91 -13.58 -9.07 0.95
N VAL A 92 -12.39 -8.65 1.35
CA VAL A 92 -11.14 -8.84 0.61
C VAL A 92 -10.13 -9.62 1.45
N ALA A 93 -9.22 -10.32 0.80
CA ALA A 93 -8.38 -11.34 1.44
C ALA A 93 -7.50 -10.78 2.57
N GLU A 94 -6.94 -9.60 2.41
CA GLU A 94 -6.07 -8.94 3.37
C GLU A 94 -6.79 -8.55 4.68
N TRP A 95 -8.12 -8.59 4.70
CA TRP A 95 -8.95 -8.41 5.89
C TRP A 95 -9.43 -9.71 6.53
N VAL A 96 -9.00 -10.86 6.04
CA VAL A 96 -9.52 -12.18 6.48
C VAL A 96 -9.37 -12.40 7.98
N MET A 97 -8.23 -12.01 8.58
CA MET A 97 -7.96 -12.16 10.00
C MET A 97 -9.05 -11.47 10.84
N ARG A 98 -9.32 -10.18 10.56
CA ARG A 98 -10.37 -9.42 11.24
C ARG A 98 -11.76 -9.93 10.91
N ARG A 99 -12.03 -10.14 9.62
CA ARG A 99 -13.37 -10.51 9.14
C ARG A 99 -13.85 -11.86 9.67
N LYS A 100 -12.95 -12.82 9.82
CA LYS A 100 -13.23 -14.17 10.35
C LYS A 100 -12.90 -14.28 11.84
N GLU A 101 -12.56 -13.16 12.48
CA GLU A 101 -12.22 -13.09 13.92
C GLU A 101 -11.16 -14.14 14.29
N ILE A 102 -10.15 -14.30 13.43
CA ILE A 102 -9.08 -15.28 13.63
C ILE A 102 -8.17 -14.74 14.76
N PRO A 103 -8.00 -15.50 15.85
CA PRO A 103 -7.07 -15.10 16.89
C PRO A 103 -5.65 -14.88 16.32
N ARG A 104 -4.98 -13.80 16.74
CA ARG A 104 -3.65 -13.45 16.24
C ARG A 104 -2.65 -14.62 16.32
N ALA A 105 -2.64 -15.32 17.45
CA ALA A 105 -1.76 -16.50 17.65
C ALA A 105 -2.08 -17.68 16.70
N GLU A 106 -3.33 -17.80 16.25
CA GLU A 106 -3.71 -18.80 15.26
C GLU A 106 -3.31 -18.36 13.84
N TYR A 107 -3.57 -17.08 13.52
CA TYR A 107 -3.20 -16.51 12.23
C TYR A 107 -1.70 -16.52 11.98
N ALA A 108 -0.91 -16.21 13.00
CA ALA A 108 0.54 -16.16 12.91
C ALA A 108 1.16 -17.51 12.49
N LYS A 109 0.50 -18.65 12.79
CA LYS A 109 0.95 -19.98 12.36
C LYS A 109 0.95 -20.17 10.83
N LEU A 110 0.27 -19.30 10.09
CA LEU A 110 0.35 -19.32 8.63
C LEU A 110 1.77 -19.02 8.13
N ALA A 111 2.56 -18.31 8.91
CA ALA A 111 3.96 -18.03 8.59
C ALA A 111 4.79 -19.32 8.51
N ASP A 112 4.50 -20.32 9.36
CA ASP A 112 5.21 -21.60 9.41
C ASP A 112 5.14 -22.36 8.06
N SER A 113 4.14 -22.10 7.25
CA SER A 113 3.92 -22.71 5.93
C SER A 113 4.13 -21.75 4.75
N PHE A 114 4.48 -20.47 5.01
CA PHE A 114 4.71 -19.49 3.97
C PHE A 114 6.05 -19.72 3.27
N ASN A 115 6.03 -20.56 2.23
CA ASN A 115 7.22 -20.92 1.47
C ASN A 115 6.97 -20.83 -0.04
N PRO A 116 6.93 -19.63 -0.63
CA PRO A 116 6.64 -19.44 -2.06
C PRO A 116 7.87 -19.75 -2.93
N THR A 117 8.30 -21.01 -3.00
CA THR A 117 9.51 -21.46 -3.70
C THR A 117 9.54 -21.12 -5.20
N ARG A 118 8.39 -20.82 -5.82
CA ARG A 118 8.29 -20.40 -7.23
C ARG A 118 8.33 -18.88 -7.41
N PHE A 119 8.49 -18.10 -6.31
CA PHE A 119 8.63 -16.67 -6.43
C PHE A 119 9.94 -16.32 -7.18
N ASN A 120 9.81 -15.52 -8.21
CA ASN A 120 10.91 -14.98 -9.01
C ASN A 120 10.60 -13.51 -9.32
N ALA A 121 11.34 -12.60 -8.71
CA ALA A 121 11.12 -11.18 -8.86
C ALA A 121 11.33 -10.68 -10.30
N GLU A 122 12.33 -11.23 -10.99
CA GLU A 122 12.63 -10.86 -12.38
C GLU A 122 11.45 -11.24 -13.31
N GLU A 123 10.89 -12.44 -13.16
CA GLU A 123 9.74 -12.87 -13.95
C GLU A 123 8.51 -11.97 -13.72
N TRP A 124 8.25 -11.56 -12.48
CA TRP A 124 7.13 -10.66 -12.18
C TRP A 124 7.32 -9.29 -12.83
N VAL A 125 8.54 -8.77 -12.76
CA VAL A 125 8.88 -7.47 -13.36
C VAL A 125 8.82 -7.55 -14.89
N GLU A 126 9.26 -8.64 -15.51
CA GLU A 126 9.15 -8.85 -16.95
C GLU A 126 7.69 -8.88 -17.42
N VAL A 127 6.78 -9.51 -16.63
CA VAL A 127 5.33 -9.48 -16.92
C VAL A 127 4.81 -8.04 -16.91
N ALA A 128 5.17 -7.24 -15.89
CA ALA A 128 4.77 -5.85 -15.81
C ALA A 128 5.29 -5.03 -17.00
N LYS A 129 6.56 -5.23 -17.36
CA LYS A 129 7.21 -4.55 -18.46
C LYS A 129 6.60 -4.93 -19.82
N ALA A 130 6.36 -6.22 -20.05
CA ALA A 130 5.71 -6.71 -21.26
C ALA A 130 4.29 -6.17 -21.43
N ALA A 131 3.58 -5.93 -20.33
CA ALA A 131 2.26 -5.30 -20.33
C ALA A 131 2.31 -3.76 -20.51
N GLY A 132 3.50 -3.16 -20.62
CA GLY A 132 3.68 -1.72 -20.78
C GLY A 132 3.54 -0.91 -19.50
N MET A 133 3.53 -1.56 -18.33
CA MET A 133 3.47 -0.90 -17.02
C MET A 133 4.74 -0.11 -16.74
N LYS A 134 4.62 0.98 -15.99
CA LYS A 134 5.71 1.92 -15.69
C LYS A 134 6.15 1.88 -14.24
N TYR A 135 5.31 1.33 -13.36
CA TYR A 135 5.62 1.17 -11.96
C TYR A 135 5.01 -0.12 -11.40
N MET A 136 5.56 -0.58 -10.30
CA MET A 136 5.05 -1.70 -9.50
C MET A 136 4.93 -1.26 -8.04
N VAL A 137 3.82 -1.59 -7.40
CA VAL A 137 3.60 -1.41 -5.97
C VAL A 137 3.22 -2.76 -5.37
N ILE A 138 3.77 -3.08 -4.21
CA ILE A 138 3.40 -4.28 -3.45
C ILE A 138 3.08 -3.93 -2.00
N THR A 139 2.16 -4.68 -1.38
CA THR A 139 1.96 -4.60 0.06
C THR A 139 3.16 -5.18 0.79
N SER A 140 4.04 -4.32 1.31
CA SER A 140 5.21 -4.75 2.09
C SER A 140 4.83 -5.26 3.49
N LYS A 141 3.81 -4.68 4.10
CA LYS A 141 3.11 -5.13 5.31
C LYS A 141 1.66 -4.69 5.20
N HIS A 142 0.71 -5.59 5.42
CA HIS A 142 -0.71 -5.27 5.41
C HIS A 142 -1.32 -5.35 6.83
N HIS A 143 -2.65 -5.32 6.95
CA HIS A 143 -3.39 -5.30 8.22
C HIS A 143 -3.13 -6.52 9.13
N ASP A 144 -2.60 -7.60 8.60
CA ASP A 144 -2.23 -8.80 9.36
C ASP A 144 -0.89 -8.68 10.10
N GLY A 145 -0.13 -7.62 9.83
CA GLY A 145 1.13 -7.31 10.50
C GLY A 145 2.34 -8.10 10.00
N PHE A 146 2.18 -9.03 9.05
CA PHE A 146 3.30 -9.81 8.50
C PHE A 146 4.09 -9.00 7.48
N ALA A 147 5.39 -8.83 7.70
CA ALA A 147 6.27 -8.10 6.81
C ALA A 147 6.87 -9.01 5.73
N LEU A 148 6.82 -8.58 4.47
CA LEU A 148 7.45 -9.26 3.34
C LEU A 148 8.91 -8.84 3.11
N PHE A 149 9.52 -8.19 4.09
CA PHE A 149 10.91 -7.70 4.09
C PHE A 149 11.59 -8.07 5.39
N ASP A 150 12.91 -8.05 5.38
CA ASP A 150 13.78 -8.21 6.56
C ASP A 150 13.57 -7.04 7.53
N SER A 151 13.25 -7.33 8.79
CA SER A 151 12.87 -6.31 9.77
C SER A 151 13.57 -6.49 11.10
N ASP A 152 14.40 -5.54 11.49
CA ASP A 152 15.07 -5.52 12.79
C ASP A 152 14.14 -5.26 13.99
N VAL A 153 12.87 -4.92 13.75
CA VAL A 153 11.91 -4.55 14.82
C VAL A 153 10.91 -5.63 15.16
N SER A 154 10.80 -6.69 14.35
CA SER A 154 9.85 -7.78 14.58
C SER A 154 10.22 -9.02 13.78
N ASP A 155 10.30 -10.17 14.46
CA ASP A 155 10.51 -11.49 13.82
C ASP A 155 9.28 -11.98 13.04
N PHE A 156 8.15 -11.27 13.12
CA PHE A 156 6.95 -11.56 12.32
C PHE A 156 7.12 -11.02 10.90
N ASN A 157 8.14 -11.54 10.22
CA ASN A 157 8.53 -11.18 8.87
C ASN A 157 8.89 -12.43 8.04
N VAL A 158 9.03 -12.26 6.75
CA VAL A 158 9.27 -13.35 5.80
C VAL A 158 10.63 -14.00 5.93
N VAL A 159 11.63 -13.28 6.45
CA VAL A 159 13.02 -13.77 6.59
C VAL A 159 13.15 -14.61 7.84
N ASP A 160 12.74 -14.08 9.00
CA ASP A 160 12.90 -14.75 10.29
C ASP A 160 11.74 -15.68 10.63
N GLY A 161 10.51 -15.27 10.28
CA GLY A 161 9.27 -15.91 10.68
C GLY A 161 8.74 -16.96 9.70
N SER A 162 9.41 -17.20 8.57
CA SER A 162 8.93 -18.19 7.60
C SER A 162 10.05 -19.07 7.04
N PRO A 163 9.72 -20.28 6.56
CA PRO A 163 10.71 -21.16 5.93
C PRO A 163 11.24 -20.63 4.59
N PHE A 164 10.63 -19.58 4.03
CA PHE A 164 11.11 -18.96 2.79
C PHE A 164 12.45 -18.26 2.97
N GLY A 165 12.66 -17.52 4.08
CA GLY A 165 13.95 -16.96 4.48
C GLY A 165 14.55 -15.94 3.51
N ARG A 166 13.76 -15.30 2.62
CA ARG A 166 14.23 -14.35 1.62
C ARG A 166 13.43 -13.05 1.70
N ASP A 167 14.10 -11.92 1.50
CA ASP A 167 13.49 -10.59 1.48
C ASP A 167 12.85 -10.30 0.10
N ILE A 168 11.53 -10.50 0.03
CA ILE A 168 10.74 -10.33 -1.18
C ILE A 168 10.78 -8.87 -1.68
N ILE A 169 10.73 -7.92 -0.77
CA ILE A 169 10.70 -6.49 -1.12
C ILE A 169 12.03 -6.05 -1.72
N ARG A 170 13.13 -6.47 -1.13
CA ARG A 170 14.48 -6.19 -1.65
C ARG A 170 14.70 -6.81 -3.04
N GLU A 171 14.25 -8.05 -3.24
CA GLU A 171 14.39 -8.72 -4.53
C GLU A 171 13.58 -8.02 -5.63
N LEU A 172 12.34 -7.61 -5.33
CA LEU A 172 11.50 -6.86 -6.28
C LEU A 172 12.06 -5.47 -6.57
N GLU A 173 12.58 -4.77 -5.56
CA GLU A 173 13.23 -3.47 -5.75
C GLU A 173 14.39 -3.58 -6.73
N GLN A 174 15.30 -4.54 -6.50
CA GLN A 174 16.46 -4.76 -7.37
C GLN A 174 16.06 -5.15 -8.81
N ALA A 175 15.05 -6.01 -8.95
CA ALA A 175 14.57 -6.41 -10.26
C ALA A 175 13.90 -5.24 -11.00
N CYS A 176 13.13 -4.41 -10.31
CA CYS A 176 12.51 -3.21 -10.88
C CYS A 176 13.57 -2.17 -11.32
N GLU A 177 14.59 -1.92 -10.47
CA GLU A 177 15.70 -1.02 -10.79
C GLU A 177 16.41 -1.47 -12.07
N LYS A 178 16.78 -2.75 -12.15
CA LYS A 178 17.43 -3.35 -13.32
C LYS A 178 16.58 -3.23 -14.59
N ALA A 179 15.26 -3.33 -14.47
CA ALA A 179 14.32 -3.26 -15.59
C ALA A 179 13.90 -1.83 -15.98
N GLY A 180 14.22 -0.82 -15.16
CA GLY A 180 13.78 0.57 -15.33
C GLY A 180 12.30 0.77 -15.02
N ILE A 181 11.72 -0.05 -14.13
CA ILE A 181 10.36 0.07 -13.60
C ILE A 181 10.43 0.79 -12.24
N ALA A 182 9.61 1.81 -12.03
CA ALA A 182 9.54 2.46 -10.73
C ALA A 182 8.95 1.50 -9.68
N PHE A 183 9.57 1.42 -8.49
CA PHE A 183 9.12 0.53 -7.43
C PHE A 183 8.57 1.33 -6.24
N GLY A 184 7.48 0.87 -5.66
CA GLY A 184 6.87 1.44 -4.48
C GLY A 184 6.30 0.37 -3.57
N VAL A 185 6.07 0.74 -2.30
CA VAL A 185 5.49 -0.15 -1.31
C VAL A 185 4.26 0.47 -0.68
N TYR A 186 3.26 -0.34 -0.43
CA TYR A 186 2.18 -0.04 0.49
C TYR A 186 2.55 -0.62 1.86
N TYR A 187 2.45 0.21 2.89
CA TYR A 187 2.72 -0.18 4.27
C TYR A 187 1.55 0.25 5.16
N SER A 188 0.88 -0.72 5.78
CA SER A 188 -0.17 -0.46 6.77
C SER A 188 0.45 -0.25 8.15
N HIS A 189 0.09 0.81 8.86
CA HIS A 189 0.69 1.13 10.16
C HIS A 189 -0.29 1.59 11.24
N SER A 190 -1.59 1.63 10.99
CA SER A 190 -2.53 2.21 11.96
C SER A 190 -3.71 1.31 12.37
N ILE A 191 -3.85 0.13 11.81
CA ILE A 191 -5.01 -0.75 12.05
C ILE A 191 -4.60 -2.17 12.49
N ASP A 192 -3.32 -2.43 12.57
CA ASP A 192 -2.74 -3.75 12.83
C ASP A 192 -2.82 -4.16 14.30
#